data_d45430c1e624e2435b841e550689a5af
#
_entry.id   d45430c1e624e2435b841e550689a5af
#
_cell.length_a   1.000
_cell.length_b   1.000
_cell.length_c   1.000
_cell.angle_alpha   90.00
_cell.angle_beta   90.00
_cell.angle_gamma   90.00
#
_symmetry.space_group_name_H-M   'P 1'
#
loop_
_entity.id
_entity.type
_entity.pdbx_description
1 polymer ?
#
loop_
_entity_poly.entity_id
_entity_poly.type
_entity_poly.pdbx_seq_one_letter_code
_entity_poly.pdbx_strand_id
1 'polypeptide(L)'
;DLSLPDHLTVPQSVYLNTQNSVIFKPSALNMRIYELYGEKVKALYDKWWDKIKTSRDIEKNKRELEEYRASLKPGDVALLGCLTEGGQGLATANNGKYIAVRSTTKWANNIRISRPKKLADFLARKPEAITVEMRRYSSYAVFLQTLSEAEIAELFDSLKEQYGRDIFGQGYLYKIVEDCEIADVDSLTDDEKENGIETTKPYYVPYDKGDKDGNRWYLETPFAIAWSKENVRFLKTNSGKKGEGMPVVRNPQFYFREGLCWSDINTTFLKCRIKQKSIHDVKSMSVFGVCNKVPENYILCVINSTLISYYVDTFINNTQTFQINDARQLPIIVPTVEQLSFCDTLAKDAIAQKLKGEIPQSVQEKLDDFIKCQVFGLV
;
A
#
# COMPACT_ATOMS: atom_id res chain seq x y z
N ASP A 1 0.89 -25.40 -34.24
CA ASP A 1 1.51 -26.64 -34.72
C ASP A 1 1.87 -27.53 -33.52
N LEU A 2 1.15 -28.67 -33.39
CA LEU A 2 1.32 -29.62 -32.27
C LEU A 2 2.57 -30.52 -32.42
N SER A 3 3.33 -30.33 -33.48
CA SER A 3 4.58 -31.08 -33.72
C SER A 3 5.84 -30.43 -33.18
N LEU A 4 5.74 -29.22 -32.59
CA LEU A 4 6.88 -28.55 -32.01
C LEU A 4 7.29 -29.17 -30.66
N PRO A 5 8.62 -29.35 -30.41
CA PRO A 5 9.13 -30.08 -29.24
C PRO A 5 8.78 -29.47 -27.90
N ASP A 6 8.31 -28.23 -27.88
CA ASP A 6 7.96 -27.50 -26.64
C ASP A 6 6.46 -27.50 -26.31
N HIS A 7 5.65 -28.30 -26.98
CA HIS A 7 4.24 -28.45 -26.68
C HIS A 7 4.01 -29.34 -25.47
N LEU A 8 3.51 -28.70 -24.38
CA LEU A 8 2.98 -29.42 -23.21
C LEU A 8 1.46 -29.59 -23.40
N THR A 9 1.00 -30.82 -23.45
CA THR A 9 -0.41 -31.14 -23.43
C THR A 9 -0.92 -31.20 -22.02
N VAL A 10 -1.87 -30.34 -21.65
CA VAL A 10 -2.46 -30.29 -20.33
C VAL A 10 -3.95 -30.58 -20.41
N PRO A 11 -4.49 -31.50 -19.60
CA PRO A 11 -5.93 -31.74 -19.55
C PRO A 11 -6.69 -30.45 -19.17
N GLN A 12 -7.83 -30.20 -19.80
CA GLN A 12 -8.67 -29.02 -19.46
C GLN A 12 -9.07 -28.98 -17.99
N SER A 13 -9.20 -30.12 -17.34
CA SER A 13 -9.48 -30.24 -15.90
C SER A 13 -8.46 -29.52 -15.01
N VAL A 14 -7.21 -29.40 -15.45
CA VAL A 14 -6.18 -28.65 -14.71
C VAL A 14 -6.58 -27.19 -14.54
N TYR A 15 -7.05 -26.56 -15.59
CA TYR A 15 -7.49 -25.16 -15.54
C TYR A 15 -8.75 -24.99 -14.67
N LEU A 16 -9.71 -25.91 -14.77
CA LEU A 16 -10.93 -25.89 -13.96
C LEU A 16 -10.65 -26.11 -12.46
N ASN A 17 -9.56 -26.79 -12.14
CA ASN A 17 -9.15 -27.07 -10.77
C ASN A 17 -8.20 -25.99 -10.18
N THR A 18 -8.01 -24.87 -10.85
CA THR A 18 -7.39 -23.69 -10.23
C THR A 18 -8.43 -22.84 -9.50
N GLN A 19 -7.97 -22.01 -8.57
CA GLN A 19 -8.85 -21.20 -7.70
C GLN A 19 -9.81 -20.26 -8.45
N ASN A 20 -9.40 -19.75 -9.62
CA ASN A 20 -10.22 -18.87 -10.45
C ASN A 20 -10.52 -19.46 -11.83
N SER A 21 -10.32 -20.76 -12.04
CA SER A 21 -10.36 -21.40 -13.37
C SER A 21 -9.48 -20.67 -14.39
N VAL A 22 -8.29 -20.23 -13.96
CA VAL A 22 -7.37 -19.44 -14.77
C VAL A 22 -6.71 -20.31 -15.83
N ILE A 23 -6.71 -19.82 -17.07
CA ILE A 23 -5.95 -20.42 -18.16
C ILE A 23 -4.54 -19.84 -18.13
N PHE A 24 -3.56 -20.66 -17.83
CA PHE A 24 -2.15 -20.27 -17.78
C PHE A 24 -1.34 -21.01 -18.85
N LYS A 25 -0.19 -20.44 -19.25
CA LYS A 25 0.74 -21.12 -20.15
C LYS A 25 1.43 -22.27 -19.42
N PRO A 26 1.28 -23.53 -19.85
CA PRO A 26 1.96 -24.65 -19.23
C PRO A 26 3.49 -24.48 -19.28
N SER A 27 4.15 -24.80 -18.18
CA SER A 27 5.60 -24.91 -18.03
C SER A 27 5.91 -25.99 -16.98
N ALA A 28 7.13 -26.50 -16.94
CA ALA A 28 7.53 -27.47 -15.93
C ALA A 28 7.31 -26.92 -14.50
N LEU A 29 7.62 -25.64 -14.27
CA LEU A 29 7.42 -24.99 -12.98
C LEU A 29 5.92 -24.85 -12.63
N ASN A 30 5.09 -24.37 -13.58
CA ASN A 30 3.65 -24.21 -13.34
C ASN A 30 2.98 -25.55 -13.01
N MET A 31 3.33 -26.59 -13.77
CA MET A 31 2.79 -27.92 -13.53
C MET A 31 3.24 -28.46 -12.19
N ARG A 32 4.51 -28.24 -11.80
CA ARG A 32 5.01 -28.67 -10.50
C ARG A 32 4.32 -27.95 -9.33
N ILE A 33 4.08 -26.64 -9.45
CA ILE A 33 3.30 -25.87 -8.48
C ILE A 33 1.87 -26.42 -8.37
N TYR A 34 1.24 -26.66 -9.52
CA TYR A 34 -0.12 -27.20 -9.55
C TYR A 34 -0.20 -28.61 -8.89
N GLU A 35 0.73 -29.50 -9.21
CA GLU A 35 0.78 -30.85 -8.62
C GLU A 35 0.91 -30.83 -7.07
N LEU A 36 1.71 -29.93 -6.54
CA LEU A 36 1.94 -29.84 -5.10
C LEU A 36 0.81 -29.12 -4.34
N TYR A 37 0.25 -28.10 -4.95
CA TYR A 37 -0.61 -27.14 -4.25
C TYR A 37 -1.97 -26.89 -4.89
N GLY A 38 -2.18 -27.15 -6.18
CA GLY A 38 -3.35 -26.77 -6.93
C GLY A 38 -4.68 -27.20 -6.28
N GLU A 39 -4.81 -28.51 -6.02
CA GLU A 39 -6.03 -29.03 -5.38
C GLU A 39 -6.24 -28.51 -3.95
N LYS A 40 -5.18 -28.38 -3.18
CA LYS A 40 -5.24 -27.87 -1.81
C LYS A 40 -5.70 -26.39 -1.80
N VAL A 41 -5.11 -25.57 -2.65
CA VAL A 41 -5.45 -24.15 -2.78
C VAL A 41 -6.89 -24.00 -3.28
N LYS A 42 -7.31 -24.78 -4.28
CA LYS A 42 -8.68 -24.79 -4.77
C LYS A 42 -9.70 -25.15 -3.68
N ALA A 43 -9.44 -26.20 -2.93
CA ALA A 43 -10.30 -26.61 -1.82
C ALA A 43 -10.40 -25.53 -0.73
N LEU A 44 -9.29 -24.87 -0.39
CA LEU A 44 -9.28 -23.75 0.55
C LEU A 44 -10.03 -22.53 0.01
N TYR A 45 -9.85 -22.23 -1.28
CA TYR A 45 -10.57 -21.15 -1.94
C TYR A 45 -12.08 -21.40 -1.91
N ASP A 46 -12.55 -22.56 -2.31
CA ASP A 46 -13.97 -22.92 -2.31
C ASP A 46 -14.60 -22.86 -0.90
N LYS A 47 -13.82 -23.27 0.11
CA LYS A 47 -14.29 -23.25 1.51
C LYS A 47 -14.34 -21.87 2.12
N TRP A 48 -13.34 -21.02 1.86
CA TRP A 48 -13.11 -19.82 2.65
C TRP A 48 -13.35 -18.51 1.90
N TRP A 49 -13.36 -18.52 0.55
CA TRP A 49 -13.36 -17.29 -0.24
C TRP A 49 -14.50 -16.32 0.11
N ASP A 50 -15.72 -16.80 0.16
CA ASP A 50 -16.86 -15.94 0.48
C ASP A 50 -16.77 -15.35 1.88
N LYS A 51 -16.25 -16.11 2.84
CA LYS A 51 -16.10 -15.66 4.22
C LYS A 51 -14.99 -14.60 4.36
N ILE A 52 -13.90 -14.72 3.62
CA ILE A 52 -12.78 -13.77 3.68
C ILE A 52 -12.98 -12.54 2.79
N LYS A 53 -13.81 -12.65 1.75
CA LYS A 53 -14.10 -11.57 0.82
C LYS A 53 -15.17 -10.60 1.34
N THR A 54 -16.27 -11.10 1.88
CA THR A 54 -17.50 -10.31 2.07
C THR A 54 -18.01 -10.22 3.49
N SER A 55 -17.72 -11.17 4.38
CA SER A 55 -18.51 -11.36 5.62
C SER A 55 -17.66 -11.57 6.86
N ARG A 56 -16.52 -10.89 6.96
CA ARG A 56 -15.61 -11.03 8.12
C ARG A 56 -16.23 -10.58 9.45
N ASP A 57 -17.18 -9.65 9.39
CA ASP A 57 -17.80 -9.08 10.58
C ASP A 57 -18.93 -9.95 11.16
N ILE A 58 -19.30 -11.03 10.46
CA ILE A 58 -20.26 -11.99 10.99
C ILE A 58 -19.55 -12.84 12.05
N GLU A 59 -20.06 -12.81 13.27
CA GLU A 59 -19.48 -13.51 14.45
C GLU A 59 -19.20 -14.99 14.19
N LYS A 60 -20.10 -15.67 13.46
CA LYS A 60 -19.89 -17.05 13.06
C LYS A 60 -18.64 -17.23 12.21
N ASN A 61 -18.40 -16.33 11.21
CA ASN A 61 -17.26 -16.42 10.34
C ASN A 61 -15.95 -16.13 11.09
N LYS A 62 -15.96 -15.18 12.01
CA LYS A 62 -14.82 -14.89 12.89
C LYS A 62 -14.42 -16.14 13.67
N ARG A 63 -15.37 -16.76 14.35
CA ARG A 63 -15.14 -17.96 15.16
C ARG A 63 -14.61 -19.12 14.31
N GLU A 64 -15.23 -19.38 13.16
CA GLU A 64 -14.76 -20.46 12.26
C GLU A 64 -13.32 -20.20 11.74
N LEU A 65 -12.98 -18.94 11.44
CA LEU A 65 -11.63 -18.57 11.05
C LEU A 65 -10.63 -18.68 12.21
N GLU A 66 -11.01 -18.34 13.42
CA GLU A 66 -10.19 -18.50 14.63
C GLU A 66 -9.92 -19.98 14.93
N GLU A 67 -10.95 -20.82 14.88
CA GLU A 67 -10.81 -22.28 15.01
C GLU A 67 -9.89 -22.86 13.93
N TYR A 68 -10.04 -22.40 12.68
CA TYR A 68 -9.17 -22.80 11.58
C TYR A 68 -7.71 -22.42 11.84
N ARG A 69 -7.44 -21.17 12.22
CA ARG A 69 -6.06 -20.70 12.54
C ARG A 69 -5.46 -21.52 13.71
N ALA A 70 -6.27 -21.82 14.72
CA ALA A 70 -5.83 -22.64 15.86
C ALA A 70 -5.44 -24.06 15.44
N SER A 71 -6.11 -24.63 14.44
CA SER A 71 -5.86 -26.00 13.94
C SER A 71 -4.62 -26.12 13.07
N LEU A 72 -4.08 -25.01 12.51
CA LEU A 72 -2.95 -25.02 11.59
C LEU A 72 -1.67 -25.59 12.22
N LYS A 73 -0.93 -26.36 11.43
CA LYS A 73 0.37 -26.95 11.80
C LYS A 73 1.43 -26.57 10.78
N PRO A 74 2.72 -26.58 11.16
CA PRO A 74 3.81 -26.40 10.20
C PRO A 74 3.66 -27.33 8.98
N GLY A 75 3.83 -26.76 7.78
CA GLY A 75 3.63 -27.45 6.50
C GLY A 75 2.19 -27.38 5.93
N ASP A 76 1.20 -26.97 6.72
CA ASP A 76 -0.14 -26.75 6.19
C ASP A 76 -0.16 -25.55 5.21
N VAL A 77 -0.99 -25.66 4.18
CA VAL A 77 -1.28 -24.54 3.27
C VAL A 77 -2.49 -23.78 3.78
N ALA A 78 -2.40 -22.44 3.79
CA ALA A 78 -3.53 -21.57 4.10
C ALA A 78 -3.59 -20.42 3.08
N LEU A 79 -4.77 -19.83 2.88
CA LEU A 79 -4.86 -18.58 2.12
C LEU A 79 -4.47 -17.39 2.99
N LEU A 80 -3.72 -16.43 2.44
CA LEU A 80 -3.34 -15.20 3.16
C LEU A 80 -4.57 -14.51 3.77
N GLY A 81 -5.68 -14.52 3.08
CA GLY A 81 -6.93 -13.95 3.57
C GLY A 81 -7.49 -14.62 4.83
N CYS A 82 -7.14 -15.87 5.12
CA CYS A 82 -7.48 -16.52 6.39
C CYS A 82 -6.57 -16.09 7.53
N LEU A 83 -5.34 -15.65 7.22
CA LEU A 83 -4.27 -15.35 8.18
C LEU A 83 -4.15 -13.85 8.50
N THR A 84 -4.78 -13.00 7.70
CA THR A 84 -4.68 -11.53 7.80
C THR A 84 -6.04 -10.88 7.69
N GLU A 85 -6.15 -9.68 8.26
CA GLU A 85 -7.21 -8.71 8.00
C GLU A 85 -6.62 -7.58 7.15
N GLY A 86 -7.48 -6.73 6.57
CA GLY A 86 -6.99 -5.56 5.86
C GLY A 86 -7.83 -5.16 4.66
N GLY A 87 -7.37 -4.15 3.96
CA GLY A 87 -8.09 -3.61 2.81
C GLY A 87 -7.53 -2.30 2.30
N GLN A 88 -8.31 -1.66 1.45
CA GLN A 88 -8.06 -0.30 1.00
C GLN A 88 -8.35 0.70 2.12
N GLY A 89 -7.64 1.81 2.12
CA GLY A 89 -7.84 2.89 3.07
C GLY A 89 -8.67 4.06 2.52
N LEU A 90 -8.33 5.24 3.01
CA LEU A 90 -9.01 6.50 2.74
C LEU A 90 -8.80 6.99 1.30
N ALA A 91 -9.88 7.30 0.61
CA ALA A 91 -9.85 8.13 -0.59
C ALA A 91 -10.33 9.54 -0.23
N THR A 92 -9.42 10.51 -0.17
CA THR A 92 -9.75 11.89 0.21
C THR A 92 -10.54 12.63 -0.87
N ALA A 93 -10.45 12.19 -2.13
CA ALA A 93 -10.95 12.84 -3.34
C ALA A 93 -10.45 14.30 -3.54
N ASN A 94 -9.69 14.83 -2.59
CA ASN A 94 -9.04 16.15 -2.66
C ASN A 94 -7.70 16.10 -1.90
N ASN A 95 -6.73 15.42 -2.48
CA ASN A 95 -5.41 15.27 -1.86
C ASN A 95 -4.73 16.62 -1.58
N GLY A 96 -4.92 17.62 -2.47
CA GLY A 96 -4.32 18.94 -2.31
C GLY A 96 -4.79 19.68 -1.05
N LYS A 97 -6.01 19.38 -0.56
CA LYS A 97 -6.55 19.96 0.68
C LYS A 97 -6.02 19.25 1.94
N TYR A 98 -5.95 17.93 1.89
CA TYR A 98 -5.74 17.15 3.11
C TYR A 98 -4.30 16.66 3.30
N ILE A 99 -3.56 16.44 2.20
CA ILE A 99 -2.24 15.83 2.28
C ILE A 99 -1.15 16.89 2.30
N ALA A 100 -0.19 16.69 3.18
CA ALA A 100 1.04 17.45 3.28
C ALA A 100 2.26 16.53 3.09
N VAL A 101 3.42 17.14 2.89
CA VAL A 101 4.71 16.45 2.77
C VAL A 101 5.63 16.93 3.88
N ARG A 102 6.31 16.00 4.53
CA ARG A 102 7.31 16.32 5.56
C ARG A 102 8.49 17.09 4.96
N SER A 103 8.86 18.19 5.60
CA SER A 103 9.84 19.18 5.10
C SER A 103 11.22 18.61 4.80
N THR A 104 11.63 17.58 5.55
CA THR A 104 12.94 16.93 5.44
C THR A 104 13.07 15.95 4.28
N THR A 105 11.98 15.66 3.57
CA THR A 105 11.93 14.62 2.56
C THR A 105 12.35 15.12 1.16
N LYS A 106 12.81 14.19 0.32
CA LYS A 106 13.08 14.43 -1.11
C LYS A 106 11.84 14.99 -1.84
N TRP A 107 10.63 14.58 -1.43
CA TRP A 107 9.37 15.07 -1.99
C TRP A 107 9.17 16.57 -1.73
N ALA A 108 9.47 17.05 -0.52
CA ALA A 108 9.39 18.47 -0.21
C ALA A 108 10.35 19.30 -1.09
N ASN A 109 11.58 18.82 -1.27
CA ASN A 109 12.55 19.48 -2.16
C ASN A 109 12.05 19.53 -3.60
N ASN A 110 11.50 18.45 -4.13
CA ASN A 110 10.92 18.43 -5.48
C ASN A 110 9.77 19.42 -5.63
N ILE A 111 8.93 19.56 -4.61
CA ILE A 111 7.84 20.54 -4.58
C ILE A 111 8.41 21.97 -4.59
N ARG A 112 9.39 22.29 -3.74
CA ARG A 112 10.03 23.62 -3.69
C ARG A 112 10.62 23.99 -5.06
N ILE A 113 11.30 23.07 -5.71
CA ILE A 113 11.88 23.28 -7.05
C ILE A 113 10.80 23.50 -8.13
N SER A 114 9.68 22.82 -8.03
CA SER A 114 8.61 22.87 -9.06
C SER A 114 7.68 24.07 -8.94
N ARG A 115 7.52 24.63 -7.75
CA ARG A 115 6.58 25.74 -7.46
C ARG A 115 6.74 26.96 -8.35
N PRO A 116 7.97 27.54 -8.53
CA PRO A 116 8.14 28.74 -9.35
C PRO A 116 7.67 28.53 -10.80
N LYS A 117 8.03 27.41 -11.39
CA LYS A 117 7.62 27.08 -12.77
C LYS A 117 6.10 26.92 -12.86
N LYS A 118 5.50 26.18 -11.94
CA LYS A 118 4.03 25.98 -11.94
C LYS A 118 3.27 27.28 -11.77
N LEU A 119 3.76 28.19 -10.92
CA LEU A 119 3.19 29.52 -10.76
C LEU A 119 3.34 30.32 -12.06
N ALA A 120 4.53 30.33 -12.66
CA ALA A 120 4.79 31.01 -13.95
C ALA A 120 3.86 30.50 -15.07
N ASP A 121 3.79 29.18 -15.23
CA ASP A 121 2.93 28.55 -16.25
C ASP A 121 1.44 28.87 -16.06
N PHE A 122 0.99 29.00 -14.81
CA PHE A 122 -0.36 29.41 -14.49
C PHE A 122 -0.60 30.88 -14.81
N LEU A 123 0.25 31.79 -14.33
CA LEU A 123 0.13 33.22 -14.52
C LEU A 123 0.28 33.66 -15.99
N ALA A 124 1.02 32.90 -16.80
CA ALA A 124 1.05 33.09 -18.26
C ALA A 124 -0.31 32.84 -18.91
N ARG A 125 -1.12 31.92 -18.37
CA ARG A 125 -2.47 31.65 -18.86
C ARG A 125 -3.56 32.53 -18.21
N LYS A 126 -3.27 33.10 -17.04
CA LYS A 126 -4.16 33.92 -16.23
C LYS A 126 -3.44 35.18 -15.74
N PRO A 127 -3.12 36.13 -16.67
CA PRO A 127 -2.39 37.37 -16.32
C PRO A 127 -3.11 38.23 -15.27
N GLU A 128 -4.46 38.14 -15.20
CA GLU A 128 -5.29 38.84 -14.23
C GLU A 128 -5.02 38.43 -12.78
N ALA A 129 -4.43 37.23 -12.56
CA ALA A 129 -4.07 36.76 -11.24
C ALA A 129 -2.71 37.31 -10.74
N ILE A 130 -1.97 38.07 -11.59
CA ILE A 130 -0.69 38.66 -11.19
C ILE A 130 -0.95 39.85 -10.27
N THR A 131 -0.55 39.70 -9.01
CA THR A 131 -0.69 40.79 -8.01
C THR A 131 0.35 41.91 -8.22
N VAL A 132 0.08 43.08 -7.63
CA VAL A 132 1.05 44.20 -7.62
C VAL A 132 2.35 43.78 -6.93
N GLU A 133 2.25 42.96 -5.88
CA GLU A 133 3.40 42.47 -5.14
C GLU A 133 4.29 41.53 -5.98
N MET A 134 3.73 40.56 -6.69
CA MET A 134 4.46 39.67 -7.59
C MET A 134 5.28 40.44 -8.64
N ARG A 135 4.78 41.58 -9.11
CA ARG A 135 5.45 42.43 -10.14
C ARG A 135 6.71 43.13 -9.62
N ARG A 136 6.93 43.18 -8.30
CA ARG A 136 8.10 43.83 -7.68
C ARG A 136 9.34 43.00 -7.77
N TYR A 137 9.20 41.71 -8.05
CA TYR A 137 10.32 40.75 -8.05
C TYR A 137 10.77 40.40 -9.46
N SER A 138 12.06 40.10 -9.61
CA SER A 138 12.66 39.75 -10.90
C SER A 138 12.17 38.41 -11.45
N SER A 139 11.67 37.55 -10.59
CA SER A 139 11.09 36.26 -10.96
C SER A 139 10.16 35.73 -9.86
N TYR A 140 9.26 34.80 -10.21
CA TYR A 140 8.43 34.11 -9.22
C TYR A 140 9.21 33.25 -8.25
N ALA A 141 10.40 32.77 -8.62
CA ALA A 141 11.29 32.09 -7.70
C ALA A 141 11.76 33.01 -6.56
N VAL A 142 12.18 34.22 -6.88
CA VAL A 142 12.57 35.23 -5.90
C VAL A 142 11.37 35.66 -5.04
N PHE A 143 10.22 35.87 -5.66
CA PHE A 143 8.99 36.17 -4.92
C PHE A 143 8.65 35.07 -3.89
N LEU A 144 8.63 33.82 -4.31
CA LEU A 144 8.30 32.72 -3.39
C LEU A 144 9.33 32.52 -2.27
N GLN A 145 10.60 32.93 -2.48
CA GLN A 145 11.62 32.89 -1.43
C GLN A 145 11.40 33.92 -0.32
N THR A 146 10.58 34.94 -0.56
CA THR A 146 10.24 35.95 0.47
C THR A 146 9.08 35.53 1.38
N LEU A 147 8.40 34.44 1.02
CA LEU A 147 7.23 33.92 1.74
C LEU A 147 7.62 32.70 2.61
N SER A 148 6.99 32.57 3.74
CA SER A 148 7.01 31.34 4.54
C SER A 148 6.29 30.20 3.83
N GLU A 149 6.52 28.96 4.22
CA GLU A 149 5.80 27.79 3.69
C GLU A 149 4.29 27.90 3.90
N ALA A 150 3.84 28.51 5.00
CA ALA A 150 2.42 28.77 5.28
C ALA A 150 1.81 29.77 4.28
N GLU A 151 2.48 30.90 4.05
CA GLU A 151 2.05 31.91 3.07
C GLU A 151 2.04 31.38 1.65
N ILE A 152 3.03 30.56 1.29
CA ILE A 152 3.05 29.86 -0.01
C ILE A 152 1.84 28.92 -0.13
N ALA A 153 1.54 28.14 0.91
CA ALA A 153 0.39 27.25 0.89
C ALA A 153 -0.93 28.03 0.72
N GLU A 154 -1.10 29.14 1.45
CA GLU A 154 -2.27 30.00 1.35
C GLU A 154 -2.41 30.62 -0.03
N LEU A 155 -1.31 31.12 -0.61
CA LEU A 155 -1.29 31.64 -1.99
C LEU A 155 -1.78 30.60 -3.00
N PHE A 156 -1.23 29.39 -2.97
CA PHE A 156 -1.64 28.34 -3.90
C PHE A 156 -3.07 27.85 -3.66
N ASP A 157 -3.51 27.79 -2.42
CA ASP A 157 -4.87 27.37 -2.09
C ASP A 157 -5.89 28.43 -2.53
N SER A 158 -5.65 29.75 -2.32
CA SER A 158 -6.52 30.82 -2.79
C SER A 158 -6.63 30.86 -4.33
N LEU A 159 -5.53 30.60 -5.05
CA LEU A 159 -5.56 30.49 -6.51
C LEU A 159 -6.40 29.29 -6.97
N LYS A 160 -6.34 28.15 -6.27
CA LYS A 160 -7.16 26.97 -6.57
C LYS A 160 -8.64 27.23 -6.29
N GLU A 161 -8.96 27.94 -5.22
CA GLU A 161 -10.35 28.32 -4.89
C GLU A 161 -10.93 29.25 -5.96
N GLN A 162 -10.17 30.24 -6.43
CA GLN A 162 -10.63 31.21 -7.41
C GLN A 162 -10.71 30.66 -8.83
N TYR A 163 -9.74 29.84 -9.26
CA TYR A 163 -9.57 29.41 -10.66
C TYR A 163 -9.81 27.93 -10.92
N GLY A 164 -10.06 27.15 -9.89
CA GLY A 164 -10.29 25.72 -9.94
C GLY A 164 -9.14 24.89 -9.35
N ARG A 165 -9.48 23.79 -8.71
CA ARG A 165 -8.53 22.97 -7.94
C ARG A 165 -7.39 22.35 -8.75
N ASP A 166 -7.59 22.16 -10.06
CA ASP A 166 -6.64 21.46 -10.94
C ASP A 166 -5.77 22.40 -11.80
N ILE A 167 -5.81 23.72 -11.52
CA ILE A 167 -5.11 24.74 -12.33
C ILE A 167 -3.60 24.54 -12.42
N PHE A 168 -2.98 23.91 -11.41
CA PHE A 168 -1.55 23.57 -11.40
C PHE A 168 -1.27 22.16 -11.93
N GLY A 169 -2.30 21.48 -12.44
CA GLY A 169 -2.24 20.08 -12.86
C GLY A 169 -2.18 19.09 -11.69
N GLN A 170 -2.29 17.80 -12.00
CA GLN A 170 -2.31 16.73 -10.99
C GLN A 170 -0.95 16.43 -10.33
N GLY A 171 0.04 17.22 -10.54
CA GLY A 171 1.37 17.05 -9.94
C GLY A 171 1.57 17.83 -8.65
N TYR A 172 0.58 17.99 -7.91
CA TYR A 172 0.40 18.27 -6.48
C TYR A 172 1.43 19.20 -5.83
N LEU A 173 1.01 20.43 -5.66
CA LEU A 173 1.64 21.36 -4.73
C LEU A 173 1.09 21.10 -3.33
N TYR A 174 1.51 20.00 -2.72
CA TYR A 174 1.16 19.70 -1.34
C TYR A 174 1.75 20.76 -0.41
N LYS A 175 1.08 21.02 0.72
CA LYS A 175 1.67 21.75 1.83
C LYS A 175 2.93 21.03 2.28
N ILE A 176 3.92 21.79 2.72
CA ILE A 176 5.12 21.26 3.37
C ILE A 176 4.95 21.57 4.86
N VAL A 177 5.08 20.54 5.68
CA VAL A 177 4.91 20.64 7.14
C VAL A 177 6.19 20.22 7.85
N GLU A 178 6.49 20.88 8.94
CA GLU A 178 7.61 20.56 9.79
C GLU A 178 7.28 19.39 10.73
N ASP A 179 8.29 18.69 11.22
CA ASP A 179 8.10 17.54 12.10
C ASP A 179 7.34 17.92 13.40
N CYS A 180 7.47 19.16 13.87
CA CYS A 180 6.73 19.65 15.04
C CYS A 180 5.22 19.83 14.82
N GLU A 181 4.75 19.85 13.56
CA GLU A 181 3.34 19.90 13.19
C GLU A 181 2.72 18.49 13.07
N ILE A 182 3.55 17.46 13.11
CA ILE A 182 3.11 16.05 13.01
C ILE A 182 2.92 15.50 14.42
N ALA A 183 1.72 15.02 14.68
CA ALA A 183 1.39 14.41 15.96
C ALA A 183 2.13 13.09 16.17
N ASP A 184 2.59 12.86 17.38
CA ASP A 184 3.05 11.54 17.81
C ASP A 184 1.84 10.61 17.95
N VAL A 185 1.74 9.62 17.06
CA VAL A 185 0.61 8.68 16.98
C VAL A 185 0.45 7.87 18.28
N ASP A 186 1.53 7.61 18.99
CA ASP A 186 1.49 6.82 20.22
C ASP A 186 0.92 7.63 21.40
N SER A 187 0.98 8.95 21.32
CA SER A 187 0.40 9.86 22.32
C SER A 187 -1.08 10.20 22.09
N LEU A 188 -1.63 9.84 20.91
CA LEU A 188 -3.02 10.15 20.59
C LEU A 188 -3.99 9.27 21.36
N THR A 189 -5.04 9.89 21.88
CA THR A 189 -6.19 9.19 22.45
C THR A 189 -7.00 8.47 21.37
N ASP A 190 -7.82 7.49 21.75
CA ASP A 190 -8.71 6.80 20.82
C ASP A 190 -9.73 7.77 20.19
N ASP A 191 -10.20 8.78 20.95
CA ASP A 191 -11.07 9.83 20.42
C ASP A 191 -10.36 10.67 19.35
N GLU A 192 -9.10 11.07 19.57
CA GLU A 192 -8.32 11.82 18.59
C GLU A 192 -8.02 10.99 17.33
N LYS A 193 -7.76 9.70 17.48
CA LYS A 193 -7.59 8.79 16.35
C LYS A 193 -8.89 8.65 15.56
N GLU A 194 -10.02 8.54 16.27
CA GLU A 194 -11.31 8.34 15.62
C GLU A 194 -11.92 9.64 15.10
N ASN A 195 -11.93 10.72 15.88
CA ASN A 195 -12.71 11.94 15.61
C ASN A 195 -11.86 13.14 15.24
N GLY A 196 -10.53 12.99 15.25
CA GLY A 196 -9.60 14.05 14.87
C GLY A 196 -9.07 14.86 16.05
N ILE A 197 -8.03 15.65 15.77
CA ILE A 197 -7.22 16.39 16.72
C ILE A 197 -7.64 17.86 16.70
N GLU A 198 -7.62 18.54 17.85
CA GLU A 198 -7.82 19.98 17.93
C GLU A 198 -6.67 20.74 17.23
N THR A 199 -7.01 21.78 16.47
CA THR A 199 -6.02 22.56 15.70
C THR A 199 -5.05 23.37 16.56
N THR A 200 -5.26 23.42 17.87
CA THR A 200 -4.31 23.99 18.87
C THR A 200 -3.13 23.07 19.17
N LYS A 201 -3.18 21.82 18.70
CA LYS A 201 -2.13 20.82 18.81
C LYS A 201 -1.59 20.50 17.41
N PRO A 202 -0.42 19.82 17.28
CA PRO A 202 -0.02 19.16 16.05
C PRO A 202 -1.13 18.20 15.58
N TYR A 203 -1.67 18.43 14.40
CA TYR A 203 -2.83 17.66 13.89
C TYR A 203 -2.58 16.95 12.55
N TYR A 204 -1.38 17.03 12.04
CA TYR A 204 -0.98 16.16 10.93
C TYR A 204 -0.58 14.79 11.48
N VAL A 205 -0.99 13.73 10.80
CA VAL A 205 -0.61 12.36 11.16
C VAL A 205 0.01 11.67 9.96
N PRO A 206 0.90 10.66 10.16
CA PRO A 206 1.51 9.94 9.05
C PRO A 206 0.46 9.35 8.11
N TYR A 207 0.71 9.49 6.80
CA TYR A 207 -0.20 9.04 5.75
C TYR A 207 0.54 8.13 4.75
N ASP A 208 0.19 6.85 4.74
CA ASP A 208 0.77 5.88 3.82
C ASP A 208 0.05 5.91 2.48
N LYS A 209 0.65 6.59 1.54
CA LYS A 209 0.21 6.68 0.16
C LYS A 209 0.87 5.60 -0.70
N GLY A 210 0.18 5.14 -1.75
CA GLY A 210 0.79 4.22 -2.70
C GLY A 210 2.13 4.75 -3.23
N ASP A 211 3.11 3.90 -3.28
CA ASP A 211 4.47 4.19 -3.74
C ASP A 211 4.66 3.74 -5.19
N LYS A 212 4.72 4.70 -6.11
CA LYS A 212 4.91 4.44 -7.55
C LYS A 212 6.31 3.89 -7.89
N ASP A 213 7.31 4.18 -7.06
CA ASP A 213 8.68 3.71 -7.27
C ASP A 213 8.85 2.27 -6.79
N GLY A 214 7.91 1.79 -5.98
CA GLY A 214 7.77 0.41 -5.55
C GLY A 214 8.91 -0.07 -4.67
N ASN A 215 9.01 0.46 -3.48
CA ASN A 215 9.98 0.01 -2.49
C ASN A 215 9.53 -1.27 -1.79
N ARG A 216 10.39 -2.29 -1.76
CA ARG A 216 10.27 -3.46 -0.91
C ARG A 216 10.80 -3.18 0.49
N TRP A 217 10.38 -3.94 1.47
CA TRP A 217 10.86 -4.02 2.84
C TRP A 217 10.53 -2.81 3.70
N TYR A 218 10.99 -1.63 3.31
CA TYR A 218 10.81 -0.39 4.04
C TYR A 218 10.76 0.83 3.12
N LEU A 219 9.88 1.77 3.45
CA LEU A 219 9.86 3.11 2.91
C LEU A 219 9.46 4.07 4.03
N GLU A 220 10.28 5.07 4.28
CA GLU A 220 9.85 6.15 5.15
C GLU A 220 8.66 6.89 4.52
N THR A 221 7.57 7.04 5.27
CA THR A 221 6.35 7.68 4.78
C THR A 221 6.58 9.20 4.68
N PRO A 222 6.72 9.75 3.46
CA PRO A 222 7.00 11.18 3.29
C PRO A 222 5.76 12.05 3.45
N PHE A 223 4.58 11.45 3.54
CA PHE A 223 3.31 12.16 3.56
C PHE A 223 2.71 12.19 4.97
N ALA A 224 1.97 13.27 5.21
CA ALA A 224 1.10 13.41 6.36
C ALA A 224 -0.30 13.86 5.90
N ILE A 225 -1.32 13.59 6.69
CA ILE A 225 -2.68 14.03 6.42
C ILE A 225 -3.17 14.94 7.57
N ALA A 226 -3.84 16.03 7.22
CA ALA A 226 -4.45 16.95 8.18
C ALA A 226 -5.64 16.28 8.88
N TRP A 227 -5.40 15.72 10.05
CA TRP A 227 -6.36 14.95 10.85
C TRP A 227 -7.04 15.81 11.91
N SER A 228 -7.44 17.05 11.56
CA SER A 228 -8.20 17.91 12.46
C SER A 228 -9.64 17.42 12.63
N LYS A 229 -10.27 17.76 13.76
CA LYS A 229 -11.69 17.43 14.04
C LYS A 229 -12.63 17.85 12.90
N GLU A 230 -12.41 19.03 12.35
CA GLU A 230 -13.21 19.53 11.22
C GLU A 230 -13.04 18.66 9.98
N ASN A 231 -11.79 18.34 9.61
CA ASN A 231 -11.48 17.50 8.45
C ASN A 231 -12.05 16.09 8.61
N VAL A 232 -11.85 15.47 9.77
CA VAL A 232 -12.36 14.11 10.05
C VAL A 232 -13.88 14.09 10.00
N ARG A 233 -14.54 15.08 10.58
CA ARG A 233 -16.00 15.22 10.52
C ARG A 233 -16.47 15.33 9.06
N PHE A 234 -15.82 16.17 8.24
CA PHE A 234 -16.15 16.30 6.82
C PHE A 234 -15.97 14.98 6.07
N LEU A 235 -14.84 14.31 6.25
CA LEU A 235 -14.51 13.03 5.60
C LEU A 235 -15.56 11.97 5.95
N LYS A 236 -15.90 11.81 7.23
CA LYS A 236 -16.88 10.82 7.69
C LYS A 236 -18.31 11.15 7.21
N THR A 237 -18.75 12.39 7.37
CA THR A 237 -20.12 12.81 7.03
C THR A 237 -20.42 12.77 5.53
N ASN A 238 -19.37 12.96 4.70
CA ASN A 238 -19.51 12.98 3.24
C ASN A 238 -19.01 11.71 2.56
N SER A 239 -18.63 10.71 3.34
CA SER A 239 -18.14 9.44 2.82
C SER A 239 -19.15 8.77 1.91
N GLY A 240 -18.74 8.48 0.66
CA GLY A 240 -19.55 7.78 -0.33
C GLY A 240 -20.66 8.60 -0.99
N LYS A 241 -20.79 9.89 -0.67
CA LYS A 241 -21.72 10.78 -1.39
C LYS A 241 -21.25 11.00 -2.83
N LYS A 242 -22.19 11.26 -3.72
CA LYS A 242 -21.87 11.62 -5.11
C LYS A 242 -21.45 13.09 -5.19
N GLY A 243 -20.50 13.38 -6.05
CA GLY A 243 -20.04 14.74 -6.33
C GLY A 243 -18.52 14.84 -6.34
N GLU A 244 -18.03 15.93 -6.90
CA GLU A 244 -16.61 16.22 -6.95
C GLU A 244 -16.06 16.50 -5.55
N GLY A 245 -14.89 15.95 -5.24
CA GLY A 245 -14.25 16.12 -3.93
C GLY A 245 -14.89 15.33 -2.78
N MET A 246 -15.87 14.46 -3.06
CA MET A 246 -16.50 13.65 -2.03
C MET A 246 -15.63 12.45 -1.65
N PRO A 247 -15.25 12.33 -0.37
CA PRO A 247 -14.34 11.28 0.09
C PRO A 247 -15.02 9.92 0.17
N VAL A 248 -14.20 8.88 0.31
CA VAL A 248 -14.67 7.55 0.73
C VAL A 248 -13.78 7.04 1.85
N VAL A 249 -14.32 7.00 3.05
CA VAL A 249 -13.66 6.43 4.23
C VAL A 249 -13.87 4.91 4.22
N ARG A 250 -12.78 4.16 4.01
CA ARG A 250 -12.80 2.69 4.01
C ARG A 250 -11.98 2.18 5.17
N ASN A 251 -12.50 1.14 5.80
CA ASN A 251 -11.80 0.36 6.82
C ASN A 251 -11.12 1.21 7.91
N PRO A 252 -11.82 2.18 8.53
CA PRO A 252 -11.23 3.08 9.54
C PRO A 252 -10.71 2.32 10.77
N GLN A 253 -11.22 1.10 11.05
CA GLN A 253 -10.73 0.22 12.11
C GLN A 253 -9.27 -0.22 11.93
N PHE A 254 -8.69 -0.03 10.74
CA PHE A 254 -7.30 -0.35 10.45
C PHE A 254 -6.38 0.86 10.43
N TYR A 255 -6.91 2.07 10.65
CA TYR A 255 -6.07 3.25 10.76
C TYR A 255 -5.19 3.18 11.99
N PHE A 256 -4.00 3.77 11.91
CA PHE A 256 -3.00 3.80 12.98
C PHE A 256 -2.48 2.42 13.44
N ARG A 257 -2.72 1.35 12.67
CA ARG A 257 -2.16 0.03 12.95
C ARG A 257 -0.86 -0.19 12.15
N GLU A 258 0.08 -0.85 12.79
CA GLU A 258 1.26 -1.43 12.13
C GLU A 258 0.83 -2.67 11.35
N GLY A 259 1.59 -3.03 10.31
CA GLY A 259 1.32 -4.18 9.47
C GLY A 259 2.16 -4.19 8.21
N LEU A 260 1.59 -4.67 7.13
CA LEU A 260 2.23 -4.73 5.82
C LEU A 260 1.43 -3.94 4.79
N CYS A 261 2.12 -3.35 3.81
CA CYS A 261 1.45 -2.63 2.73
C CYS A 261 2.20 -2.75 1.40
N TRP A 262 1.47 -2.49 0.32
CA TRP A 262 2.00 -2.39 -1.04
C TRP A 262 1.17 -1.44 -1.88
N SER A 263 1.74 -0.97 -2.99
CA SER A 263 0.99 -0.20 -3.99
C SER A 263 0.18 -1.14 -4.88
N ASP A 264 -0.98 -0.69 -5.33
CA ASP A 264 -1.83 -1.49 -6.22
C ASP A 264 -1.21 -1.73 -7.61
N ILE A 265 -0.27 -0.90 -8.05
CA ILE A 265 0.42 -1.04 -9.33
C ILE A 265 1.78 -1.72 -9.11
N ASN A 266 1.98 -2.88 -9.77
CA ASN A 266 3.20 -3.66 -9.77
C ASN A 266 3.51 -4.12 -11.19
N THR A 267 4.62 -3.64 -11.76
CA THR A 267 4.94 -3.86 -13.18
C THR A 267 5.92 -5.01 -13.43
N THR A 268 6.65 -5.45 -12.41
CA THR A 268 7.70 -6.48 -12.55
C THR A 268 7.59 -7.58 -11.52
N PHE A 269 7.42 -7.24 -10.26
CA PHE A 269 7.29 -8.15 -9.14
C PHE A 269 6.57 -7.44 -7.98
N LEU A 270 6.04 -8.21 -7.06
CA LEU A 270 5.38 -7.69 -5.87
C LEU A 270 6.38 -6.97 -4.97
N LYS A 271 5.94 -5.89 -4.37
CA LYS A 271 6.77 -4.99 -3.56
C LYS A 271 6.05 -4.67 -2.26
N CYS A 272 6.18 -5.57 -1.32
CA CYS A 272 5.60 -5.42 0.01
C CYS A 272 6.61 -4.78 0.97
N ARG A 273 6.13 -3.93 1.85
CA ARG A 273 6.92 -3.27 2.90
C ARG A 273 6.19 -3.25 4.23
N ILE A 274 6.93 -3.04 5.31
CA ILE A 274 6.31 -2.78 6.60
C ILE A 274 5.52 -1.48 6.54
N LYS A 275 4.35 -1.49 7.16
CA LYS A 275 3.49 -0.33 7.35
C LYS A 275 3.65 0.16 8.78
N GLN A 276 4.04 1.43 8.92
CA GLN A 276 4.07 2.10 10.21
C GLN A 276 2.67 2.52 10.67
N LYS A 277 2.53 2.93 11.92
CA LYS A 277 1.28 3.51 12.47
C LYS A 277 0.90 4.75 11.66
N SER A 278 -0.05 4.59 10.74
CA SER A 278 -0.44 5.63 9.79
C SER A 278 -1.87 5.42 9.31
N ILE A 279 -2.48 6.44 8.75
CA ILE A 279 -3.67 6.28 7.91
C ILE A 279 -3.19 5.86 6.52
N HIS A 280 -3.81 4.86 5.92
CA HIS A 280 -3.43 4.38 4.60
C HIS A 280 -4.42 4.84 3.51
N ASP A 281 -3.87 5.11 2.35
CA ASP A 281 -4.58 5.54 1.14
C ASP A 281 -5.31 4.36 0.45
N VAL A 282 -6.26 4.69 -0.38
CA VAL A 282 -6.95 3.71 -1.25
C VAL A 282 -5.98 2.97 -2.19
N LYS A 283 -4.84 3.56 -2.52
CA LYS A 283 -3.78 3.00 -3.37
C LYS A 283 -2.66 2.31 -2.58
N SER A 284 -2.70 2.35 -1.26
CA SER A 284 -1.82 1.60 -0.36
C SER A 284 -2.61 0.46 0.25
N MET A 285 -2.57 -0.71 -0.40
CA MET A 285 -3.22 -1.92 0.12
C MET A 285 -2.51 -2.33 1.40
N SER A 286 -3.27 -2.55 2.46
CA SER A 286 -2.70 -2.89 3.77
C SER A 286 -3.30 -4.15 4.34
N VAL A 287 -2.45 -4.98 4.95
CA VAL A 287 -2.84 -6.19 5.69
C VAL A 287 -2.17 -6.23 7.05
N PHE A 288 -2.87 -6.85 7.98
CA PHE A 288 -2.52 -6.95 9.39
C PHE A 288 -2.62 -8.41 9.80
N GLY A 289 -1.54 -8.96 10.36
CA GLY A 289 -1.49 -10.34 10.82
C GLY A 289 -2.47 -10.60 11.97
N VAL A 290 -3.20 -11.70 11.89
CA VAL A 290 -4.12 -12.15 12.95
C VAL A 290 -3.87 -13.61 13.34
N CYS A 291 -2.80 -14.22 12.83
CA CYS A 291 -2.40 -15.59 13.14
C CYS A 291 -0.97 -15.60 13.71
N ASN A 292 -0.82 -15.86 15.00
CA ASN A 292 0.48 -15.90 15.67
C ASN A 292 1.45 -16.96 15.12
N LYS A 293 0.92 -18.01 14.45
CA LYS A 293 1.74 -19.05 13.81
C LYS A 293 2.39 -18.57 12.50
N VAL A 294 1.89 -17.47 11.94
CA VAL A 294 2.36 -16.90 10.66
C VAL A 294 2.53 -15.38 10.85
N PRO A 295 3.62 -14.94 11.50
CA PRO A 295 3.85 -13.53 11.80
C PRO A 295 4.17 -12.71 10.55
N GLU A 296 4.02 -11.40 10.66
CA GLU A 296 4.11 -10.45 9.53
C GLU A 296 5.47 -10.48 8.82
N ASN A 297 6.60 -10.64 9.54
CA ASN A 297 7.91 -10.74 8.90
C ASN A 297 8.02 -11.95 7.97
N TYR A 298 7.38 -13.07 8.32
CA TYR A 298 7.33 -14.23 7.44
C TYR A 298 6.45 -13.95 6.21
N ILE A 299 5.27 -13.36 6.40
CA ILE A 299 4.38 -12.96 5.29
C ILE A 299 5.10 -11.97 4.36
N LEU A 300 5.83 -11.00 4.92
CA LEU A 300 6.64 -10.04 4.17
C LEU A 300 7.67 -10.74 3.28
N CYS A 301 8.39 -11.71 3.83
CA CYS A 301 9.34 -12.54 3.09
C CYS A 301 8.66 -13.31 1.95
N VAL A 302 7.55 -13.98 2.23
CA VAL A 302 6.82 -14.76 1.22
C VAL A 302 6.34 -13.86 0.08
N ILE A 303 5.68 -12.73 0.37
CA ILE A 303 5.18 -11.80 -0.66
C ILE A 303 6.32 -11.20 -1.48
N ASN A 304 7.46 -10.88 -0.87
CA ASN A 304 8.60 -10.29 -1.56
C ASN A 304 9.42 -11.29 -2.38
N SER A 305 9.13 -12.59 -2.31
CA SER A 305 9.83 -13.57 -3.13
C SER A 305 9.43 -13.50 -4.60
N THR A 306 10.37 -13.82 -5.48
CA THR A 306 10.11 -13.89 -6.93
C THR A 306 9.12 -15.01 -7.26
N LEU A 307 9.13 -16.10 -6.48
CA LEU A 307 8.18 -17.20 -6.65
C LEU A 307 6.73 -16.73 -6.50
N ILE A 308 6.43 -15.92 -5.49
CA ILE A 308 5.05 -15.44 -5.27
C ILE A 308 4.64 -14.43 -6.35
N SER A 309 5.54 -13.58 -6.81
CA SER A 309 5.26 -12.72 -7.96
C SER A 309 4.90 -13.53 -9.20
N TYR A 310 5.66 -14.59 -9.47
CA TYR A 310 5.39 -15.54 -10.55
C TYR A 310 4.06 -16.30 -10.35
N TYR A 311 3.76 -16.69 -9.11
CA TYR A 311 2.49 -17.36 -8.77
C TYR A 311 1.29 -16.45 -9.05
N VAL A 312 1.37 -15.18 -8.67
CA VAL A 312 0.29 -14.20 -8.93
C VAL A 312 0.06 -14.05 -10.42
N ASP A 313 1.12 -13.81 -11.18
CA ASP A 313 1.05 -13.62 -12.63
C ASP A 313 0.48 -14.86 -13.35
N THR A 314 0.78 -16.05 -12.83
CA THR A 314 0.34 -17.30 -13.43
C THR A 314 -1.07 -17.71 -13.01
N PHE A 315 -1.41 -17.66 -11.71
CA PHE A 315 -2.60 -18.32 -11.16
C PHE A 315 -3.66 -17.38 -10.59
N ILE A 316 -3.37 -16.10 -10.43
CA ILE A 316 -4.30 -15.15 -9.80
C ILE A 316 -4.67 -14.02 -10.74
N ASN A 317 -3.69 -13.21 -11.15
CA ASN A 317 -3.91 -11.99 -11.91
C ASN A 317 -2.66 -11.59 -12.70
N ASN A 318 -2.74 -11.64 -14.01
CA ASN A 318 -1.65 -11.28 -14.94
C ASN A 318 -1.68 -9.82 -15.38
N THR A 319 -2.39 -8.95 -14.67
CA THR A 319 -2.42 -7.51 -14.94
C THR A 319 -1.37 -6.77 -14.11
N GLN A 320 -1.17 -5.48 -14.38
CA GLN A 320 -0.25 -4.66 -13.60
C GLN A 320 -0.77 -4.28 -12.21
N THR A 321 -1.99 -4.66 -11.87
CA THR A 321 -2.59 -4.34 -10.57
C THR A 321 -2.59 -5.55 -9.65
N PHE A 322 -2.17 -5.35 -8.39
CA PHE A 322 -2.26 -6.35 -7.34
C PHE A 322 -3.10 -5.80 -6.19
N GLN A 323 -4.36 -6.18 -6.16
CA GLN A 323 -5.32 -5.67 -5.21
C GLN A 323 -5.45 -6.58 -3.98
N ILE A 324 -6.18 -6.10 -2.98
CA ILE A 324 -6.37 -6.84 -1.72
C ILE A 324 -7.03 -8.22 -1.94
N ASN A 325 -7.92 -8.35 -2.94
CA ASN A 325 -8.56 -9.62 -3.25
C ASN A 325 -7.60 -10.60 -3.96
N ASP A 326 -6.61 -10.11 -4.68
CA ASP A 326 -5.56 -10.94 -5.24
C ASP A 326 -4.64 -11.46 -4.12
N ALA A 327 -4.24 -10.57 -3.22
CA ALA A 327 -3.42 -10.94 -2.06
C ALA A 327 -4.09 -11.97 -1.14
N ARG A 328 -5.39 -11.86 -0.91
CA ARG A 328 -6.16 -12.80 -0.07
C ARG A 328 -6.09 -14.24 -0.58
N GLN A 329 -5.83 -14.44 -1.86
CA GLN A 329 -5.76 -15.75 -2.51
C GLN A 329 -4.37 -16.39 -2.46
N LEU A 330 -3.35 -15.66 -1.99
CA LEU A 330 -1.98 -16.18 -1.93
C LEU A 330 -1.91 -17.42 -1.04
N PRO A 331 -1.29 -18.52 -1.54
CA PRO A 331 -0.98 -19.66 -0.70
C PRO A 331 0.19 -19.31 0.25
N ILE A 332 -0.04 -19.51 1.51
CA ILE A 332 0.97 -19.37 2.58
C ILE A 332 1.16 -20.73 3.20
N ILE A 333 2.39 -21.20 3.24
CA ILE A 333 2.74 -22.41 3.96
C ILE A 333 3.04 -22.03 5.39
N VAL A 334 2.38 -22.69 6.35
CA VAL A 334 2.61 -22.45 7.77
C VAL A 334 4.06 -22.86 8.10
N PRO A 335 4.88 -21.94 8.60
CA PRO A 335 6.31 -22.18 8.76
C PRO A 335 6.64 -23.05 9.96
N THR A 336 7.81 -23.70 9.90
CA THR A 336 8.48 -24.25 11.09
C THR A 336 9.14 -23.13 11.91
N VAL A 337 9.61 -23.45 13.12
CA VAL A 337 10.35 -22.51 13.98
C VAL A 337 11.64 -22.04 13.29
N GLU A 338 12.33 -22.94 12.60
CA GLU A 338 13.57 -22.64 11.88
C GLU A 338 13.30 -21.69 10.70
N GLN A 339 12.22 -21.94 9.94
CA GLN A 339 11.80 -21.08 8.83
C GLN A 339 11.40 -19.69 9.32
N LEU A 340 10.71 -19.59 10.46
CA LEU A 340 10.38 -18.31 11.09
C LEU A 340 11.64 -17.52 11.47
N SER A 341 12.59 -18.18 12.15
CA SER A 341 13.84 -17.55 12.59
C SER A 341 14.65 -17.02 11.40
N PHE A 342 14.72 -17.80 10.33
CA PHE A 342 15.44 -17.42 9.12
C PHE A 342 14.78 -16.19 8.44
N CYS A 343 13.47 -16.22 8.23
CA CYS A 343 12.73 -15.09 7.62
C CYS A 343 12.80 -13.84 8.48
N ASP A 344 12.68 -13.96 9.80
CA ASP A 344 12.78 -12.81 10.71
C ASP A 344 14.16 -12.14 10.62
N THR A 345 15.22 -12.93 10.55
CA THR A 345 16.59 -12.44 10.36
C THR A 345 16.74 -11.71 9.02
N LEU A 346 16.28 -12.33 7.93
CA LEU A 346 16.35 -11.71 6.60
C LEU A 346 15.53 -10.42 6.50
N ALA A 347 14.31 -10.40 7.05
CA ALA A 347 13.47 -9.22 7.03
C ALA A 347 14.11 -8.05 7.79
N LYS A 348 14.64 -8.31 9.00
CA LYS A 348 15.35 -7.31 9.79
C LYS A 348 16.59 -6.76 9.08
N ASP A 349 17.37 -7.63 8.46
CA ASP A 349 18.57 -7.23 7.70
C ASP A 349 18.19 -6.38 6.48
N ALA A 350 17.20 -6.80 5.70
CA ALA A 350 16.72 -6.03 4.57
C ALA A 350 16.19 -4.64 4.97
N ILE A 351 15.41 -4.56 6.05
CA ILE A 351 14.89 -3.30 6.58
C ILE A 351 16.04 -2.40 7.04
N ALA A 352 17.03 -2.96 7.76
CA ALA A 352 18.19 -2.20 8.24
C ALA A 352 19.03 -1.64 7.07
N GLN A 353 19.21 -2.39 5.99
CA GLN A 353 19.89 -1.90 4.77
C GLN A 353 19.07 -0.78 4.11
N LYS A 354 17.75 -0.95 3.98
CA LYS A 354 16.88 0.10 3.41
C LYS A 354 16.89 1.38 4.23
N LEU A 355 16.95 1.31 5.55
CA LEU A 355 17.10 2.48 6.43
C LEU A 355 18.40 3.25 6.17
N LYS A 356 19.46 2.56 5.74
CA LYS A 356 20.74 3.19 5.32
C LYS A 356 20.73 3.67 3.87
N GLY A 357 19.62 3.50 3.14
CA GLY A 357 19.53 3.83 1.71
C GLY A 357 20.16 2.80 0.76
N GLU A 358 20.47 1.61 1.27
CA GLU A 358 21.08 0.52 0.51
C GLU A 358 20.01 -0.33 -0.20
N ILE A 359 20.44 -1.09 -1.21
CA ILE A 359 19.59 -2.07 -1.91
C ILE A 359 19.95 -3.46 -1.38
N PRO A 360 19.04 -4.19 -0.71
CA PRO A 360 19.33 -5.48 -0.08
C PRO A 360 19.35 -6.63 -1.10
N GLN A 361 20.21 -6.57 -2.11
CA GLN A 361 20.26 -7.55 -3.20
C GLN A 361 20.64 -8.94 -2.72
N SER A 362 21.67 -9.07 -1.88
CA SER A 362 22.10 -10.35 -1.35
C SER A 362 21.06 -11.01 -0.42
N VAL A 363 20.27 -10.18 0.27
CA VAL A 363 19.14 -10.66 1.08
C VAL A 363 18.05 -11.21 0.17
N GLN A 364 17.77 -10.52 -0.94
CA GLN A 364 16.76 -10.97 -1.91
C GLN A 364 17.12 -12.32 -2.54
N GLU A 365 18.37 -12.51 -2.94
CA GLU A 365 18.84 -13.77 -3.54
C GLU A 365 18.69 -14.95 -2.55
N LYS A 366 19.11 -14.76 -1.30
CA LYS A 366 18.94 -15.77 -0.24
C LYS A 366 17.47 -16.07 0.03
N LEU A 367 16.63 -15.05 0.01
CA LEU A 367 15.18 -15.19 0.21
C LEU A 367 14.55 -16.03 -0.90
N ASP A 368 14.87 -15.72 -2.16
CA ASP A 368 14.27 -16.38 -3.31
C ASP A 368 14.58 -17.89 -3.32
N ASP A 369 15.83 -18.26 -3.07
CA ASP A 369 16.23 -19.66 -2.93
C ASP A 369 15.54 -20.34 -1.74
N PHE A 370 15.50 -19.67 -0.60
CA PHE A 370 14.89 -20.21 0.61
C PHE A 370 13.38 -20.44 0.44
N ILE A 371 12.65 -19.46 -0.04
CA ILE A 371 11.20 -19.59 -0.24
C ILE A 371 10.90 -20.67 -1.27
N LYS A 372 11.61 -20.68 -2.40
CA LYS A 372 11.39 -21.67 -3.45
C LYS A 372 11.70 -23.10 -2.97
N CYS A 373 12.88 -23.33 -2.39
CA CYS A 373 13.37 -24.67 -2.12
C CYS A 373 12.94 -25.18 -0.74
N GLN A 374 13.06 -24.35 0.32
CA GLN A 374 12.85 -24.79 1.71
C GLN A 374 11.39 -24.60 2.19
N VAL A 375 10.67 -23.64 1.63
CA VAL A 375 9.28 -23.40 2.01
C VAL A 375 8.33 -24.12 1.06
N PHE A 376 8.48 -23.94 -0.25
CA PHE A 376 7.60 -24.52 -1.26
C PHE A 376 8.08 -25.86 -1.82
N GLY A 377 9.28 -26.33 -1.49
CA GLY A 377 9.79 -27.63 -1.95
C GLY A 377 9.92 -27.74 -3.47
N LEU A 378 10.17 -26.63 -4.15
CA LEU A 378 10.34 -26.55 -5.60
C LEU A 378 11.84 -26.58 -5.92
N VAL A 379 12.35 -27.75 -6.18
CA VAL A 379 13.78 -27.99 -6.56
C VAL A 379 13.90 -28.08 -8.08
#